data_5b7e88607988a09a0cd78dd20c08ff5f
#
_entry.id   5b7e88607988a09a0cd78dd20c08ff5f
#
_cell.length_a   1.000
_cell.length_b   1.000
_cell.length_c   1.000
_cell.angle_alpha   90.00
_cell.angle_beta   90.00
_cell.angle_gamma   90.00
#
_symmetry.space_group_name_H-M   'P 1'
#
loop_
_entity.id
_entity.type
_entity.pdbx_description
1 polymer ?
#
loop_
_entity_poly.entity_id
_entity_poly.type
_entity_poly.pdbx_seq_one_letter_code
_entity_poly.pdbx_strand_id
1 'polypeptide(L)'
;MVPNAERARNLGSAAVLVGDQKLLFIFVDDHGARPWTVELRQPVEIKIERSLRWLENKAQAYGISLRFHHVCIPLGSSVACHSGERIDEADYSAGPGHSTWQNRVATGLTSWGSVATRWDDLFRGAGLPSNGTEGSAIVFCVRRCVPSVAFPYYEGQNIEFERERAIIYDNGGEAGQSFLDSQIAHELLHLYGAVDLAPGKIPEPLKEFASQYSDDVMHTPTQRSIECYSIGDITAYLVGWLKAKPACLTESPNAE
;
A
#
# COMPACT_ATOMS: atom_id res chain seq x y z
N MET A 1 23.84 -2.49 -3.98
CA MET A 1 23.10 -3.12 -5.11
C MET A 1 21.93 -2.19 -5.39
N VAL A 2 21.93 -1.49 -6.54
CA VAL A 2 20.83 -0.59 -6.91
C VAL A 2 19.58 -1.46 -7.11
N PRO A 3 18.45 -1.16 -6.46
CA PRO A 3 17.24 -1.95 -6.68
C PRO A 3 16.83 -1.85 -8.15
N ASN A 4 16.69 -2.99 -8.81
CA ASN A 4 16.06 -3.02 -10.14
C ASN A 4 14.62 -2.50 -9.96
N ALA A 5 14.24 -1.47 -10.73
CA ALA A 5 12.90 -0.88 -10.66
C ALA A 5 11.77 -1.91 -10.91
N GLU A 6 12.06 -3.01 -11.60
CA GLU A 6 11.09 -4.07 -11.91
C GLU A 6 11.07 -5.21 -10.87
N ARG A 7 11.82 -5.10 -9.78
CA ARG A 7 12.04 -6.22 -8.84
C ARG A 7 10.78 -6.75 -8.18
N ALA A 8 9.76 -5.93 -8.01
CA ALA A 8 8.48 -6.33 -7.43
C ALA A 8 7.37 -6.53 -8.48
N ARG A 9 7.66 -6.27 -9.76
CA ARG A 9 6.65 -6.33 -10.81
C ARG A 9 6.16 -7.76 -11.05
N ASN A 10 4.84 -7.95 -11.07
CA ASN A 10 4.16 -9.24 -11.29
C ASN A 10 4.45 -10.31 -10.21
N LEU A 11 4.83 -9.92 -9.01
CA LEU A 11 5.12 -10.82 -7.91
C LEU A 11 4.13 -10.64 -6.76
N GLY A 12 4.03 -11.66 -5.92
CA GLY A 12 3.25 -11.64 -4.69
C GLY A 12 1.74 -11.82 -4.87
N SER A 13 0.99 -11.52 -3.81
CA SER A 13 -0.47 -11.59 -3.78
C SER A 13 -1.13 -10.38 -4.43
N ALA A 14 -0.38 -9.27 -4.58
CA ALA A 14 -0.77 -8.06 -5.28
C ALA A 14 0.01 -7.91 -6.60
N ALA A 15 0.11 -8.99 -7.39
CA ALA A 15 1.03 -9.08 -8.52
C ALA A 15 0.78 -8.06 -9.63
N VAL A 16 -0.47 -7.74 -9.94
CA VAL A 16 -0.87 -6.75 -10.95
C VAL A 16 -2.12 -6.01 -10.51
N LEU A 17 -2.17 -4.72 -10.77
CA LEU A 17 -3.28 -3.85 -10.40
C LEU A 17 -4.35 -3.82 -11.52
N VAL A 18 -4.96 -4.97 -11.79
CA VAL A 18 -6.00 -5.13 -12.82
C VAL A 18 -7.14 -6.02 -12.32
N GLY A 19 -8.34 -5.85 -12.87
CA GLY A 19 -9.50 -6.65 -12.48
C GLY A 19 -9.98 -6.33 -11.06
N ASP A 20 -10.51 -7.35 -10.39
CA ASP A 20 -11.00 -7.21 -9.02
C ASP A 20 -9.86 -7.34 -8.01
N GLN A 21 -9.70 -6.34 -7.16
CA GLN A 21 -8.68 -6.28 -6.11
C GLN A 21 -9.36 -6.25 -4.74
N LYS A 22 -8.81 -6.96 -3.77
CA LYS A 22 -9.37 -7.07 -2.42
C LYS A 22 -8.43 -6.42 -1.41
N LEU A 23 -8.93 -5.46 -0.67
CA LEU A 23 -8.18 -4.73 0.32
C LEU A 23 -8.84 -4.80 1.68
N LEU A 24 -8.03 -5.10 2.69
CA LEU A 24 -8.45 -5.10 4.07
C LEU A 24 -7.75 -3.96 4.80
N PHE A 25 -8.50 -2.94 5.20
CA PHE A 25 -8.00 -1.83 6.02
C PHE A 25 -8.26 -2.13 7.49
N ILE A 26 -7.20 -2.19 8.28
CA ILE A 26 -7.27 -2.52 9.72
C ILE A 26 -6.85 -1.29 10.52
N PHE A 27 -7.79 -0.69 11.23
CA PHE A 27 -7.51 0.42 12.14
C PHE A 27 -6.91 -0.13 13.43
N VAL A 28 -5.75 0.39 13.84
CA VAL A 28 -4.98 -0.13 14.96
C VAL A 28 -4.64 0.99 15.95
N ASP A 29 -4.98 0.77 17.21
CA ASP A 29 -4.51 1.58 18.32
C ASP A 29 -3.12 1.14 18.73
N ASP A 30 -2.18 2.06 18.69
CA ASP A 30 -0.81 1.91 19.15
C ASP A 30 -0.72 2.25 20.65
N HIS A 31 0.02 1.45 21.40
CA HIS A 31 0.27 1.74 22.82
C HIS A 31 1.21 2.95 22.94
N GLY A 32 0.66 4.11 23.23
CA GLY A 32 1.38 5.39 23.34
C GLY A 32 1.05 6.41 22.26
N ALA A 33 0.24 6.06 21.25
CA ALA A 33 -0.39 7.01 20.35
C ALA A 33 -1.78 7.43 20.84
N ARG A 34 -2.33 8.45 20.20
CA ARG A 34 -3.73 8.83 20.45
C ARG A 34 -4.64 7.75 19.88
N PRO A 35 -5.62 7.22 20.65
CA PRO A 35 -6.51 6.18 20.16
C PRO A 35 -7.39 6.68 19.01
N TRP A 36 -7.87 5.78 18.19
CA TRP A 36 -8.91 6.05 17.23
C TRP A 36 -10.24 6.34 17.96
N THR A 37 -10.96 7.33 17.43
CA THR A 37 -12.37 7.57 17.74
C THR A 37 -13.18 7.48 16.45
N VAL A 38 -14.51 7.39 16.55
CA VAL A 38 -15.39 7.35 15.37
C VAL A 38 -15.17 8.60 14.50
N GLU A 39 -15.05 9.77 15.13
CA GLU A 39 -14.88 11.07 14.46
C GLU A 39 -13.55 11.17 13.72
N LEU A 40 -12.53 10.44 14.16
CA LEU A 40 -11.20 10.42 13.54
C LEU A 40 -11.10 9.34 12.46
N ARG A 41 -11.76 8.20 12.65
CA ARG A 41 -11.77 7.09 11.71
C ARG A 41 -12.59 7.42 10.45
N GLN A 42 -13.78 7.97 10.60
CA GLN A 42 -14.69 8.25 9.49
C GLN A 42 -14.07 9.13 8.38
N PRO A 43 -13.37 10.25 8.67
CA PRO A 43 -12.67 10.99 7.63
C PRO A 43 -11.61 10.18 6.88
N VAL A 44 -10.93 9.25 7.56
CA VAL A 44 -9.92 8.37 6.92
C VAL A 44 -10.59 7.36 6.00
N GLU A 45 -11.72 6.77 6.40
CA GLU A 45 -12.49 5.88 5.53
C GLU A 45 -12.96 6.58 4.25
N ILE A 46 -13.41 7.84 4.35
CA ILE A 46 -13.75 8.67 3.18
C ILE A 46 -12.53 8.87 2.26
N LYS A 47 -11.35 9.11 2.83
CA LYS A 47 -10.11 9.25 2.06
C LYS A 47 -9.67 7.94 1.41
N ILE A 48 -9.86 6.80 2.08
CA ILE A 48 -9.66 5.47 1.50
C ILE A 48 -10.53 5.31 0.25
N GLU A 49 -11.83 5.51 0.37
CA GLU A 49 -12.75 5.41 -0.77
C GLU A 49 -12.36 6.33 -1.92
N ARG A 50 -11.96 7.57 -1.62
CA ARG A 50 -11.51 8.54 -2.61
C ARG A 50 -10.25 8.08 -3.35
N SER A 51 -9.28 7.53 -2.62
CA SER A 51 -8.04 6.98 -3.17
C SER A 51 -8.31 5.82 -4.12
N LEU A 52 -9.16 4.88 -3.70
CA LEU A 52 -9.51 3.70 -4.49
C LEU A 52 -10.24 4.11 -5.76
N ARG A 53 -11.23 4.99 -5.66
CA ARG A 53 -11.96 5.51 -6.83
C ARG A 53 -11.07 6.29 -7.78
N TRP A 54 -10.11 7.05 -7.25
CA TRP A 54 -9.14 7.76 -8.07
C TRP A 54 -8.26 6.77 -8.86
N LEU A 55 -7.76 5.69 -8.23
CA LEU A 55 -6.99 4.64 -8.91
C LEU A 55 -7.82 3.94 -9.99
N GLU A 56 -9.09 3.61 -9.73
CA GLU A 56 -10.00 3.02 -10.71
C GLU A 56 -10.17 3.94 -11.94
N ASN A 57 -10.37 5.24 -11.71
CA ASN A 57 -10.50 6.23 -12.79
C ASN A 57 -9.19 6.39 -13.58
N LYS A 58 -8.03 6.36 -12.93
CA LYS A 58 -6.74 6.42 -13.63
C LYS A 58 -6.50 5.15 -14.46
N ALA A 59 -6.81 3.97 -13.93
CA ALA A 59 -6.72 2.71 -14.66
C ALA A 59 -7.59 2.73 -15.94
N GLN A 60 -8.80 3.27 -15.85
CA GLN A 60 -9.70 3.41 -16.98
C GLN A 60 -9.09 4.26 -18.12
N ALA A 61 -8.30 5.29 -17.79
CA ALA A 61 -7.61 6.11 -18.79
C ALA A 61 -6.56 5.30 -19.59
N TYR A 62 -6.04 4.22 -19.01
CA TYR A 62 -5.16 3.24 -19.68
C TYR A 62 -5.94 2.09 -20.34
N GLY A 63 -7.27 2.12 -20.36
CA GLY A 63 -8.11 1.04 -20.89
C GLY A 63 -8.17 -0.20 -19.99
N ILE A 64 -7.79 -0.06 -18.72
CA ILE A 64 -7.75 -1.15 -17.73
C ILE A 64 -9.06 -1.15 -16.94
N SER A 65 -9.69 -2.32 -16.85
CA SER A 65 -10.77 -2.56 -15.89
C SER A 65 -10.16 -2.85 -14.52
N LEU A 66 -10.38 -1.97 -13.57
CA LEU A 66 -9.94 -2.11 -12.19
C LEU A 66 -11.12 -1.85 -11.27
N ARG A 67 -11.31 -2.70 -10.27
CA ARG A 67 -12.30 -2.52 -9.20
C ARG A 67 -11.74 -2.95 -7.87
N PHE A 68 -11.91 -2.12 -6.86
CA PHE A 68 -11.57 -2.45 -5.49
C PHE A 68 -12.78 -2.92 -4.71
N HIS A 69 -12.61 -4.07 -4.04
CA HIS A 69 -13.49 -4.54 -2.97
C HIS A 69 -12.74 -4.35 -1.66
N HIS A 70 -13.23 -3.49 -0.79
CA HIS A 70 -12.53 -3.20 0.46
C HIS A 70 -13.46 -3.26 1.67
N VAL A 71 -12.87 -3.54 2.81
CA VAL A 71 -13.53 -3.54 4.12
C VAL A 71 -12.61 -2.87 5.14
N CYS A 72 -13.19 -2.05 6.00
CA CYS A 72 -12.51 -1.41 7.13
C CYS A 72 -12.82 -2.19 8.42
N ILE A 73 -11.79 -2.69 9.11
CA ILE A 73 -11.90 -3.46 10.35
C ILE A 73 -11.40 -2.60 11.55
N PRO A 74 -11.94 -2.80 12.76
CA PRO A 74 -12.99 -3.74 13.14
C PRO A 74 -14.37 -3.35 12.63
N LEU A 75 -15.24 -4.34 12.49
CA LEU A 75 -16.65 -4.14 12.17
C LEU A 75 -17.47 -3.92 13.46
N GLY A 76 -18.59 -3.23 13.33
CA GLY A 76 -19.52 -3.02 14.46
C GLY A 76 -19.13 -1.84 15.35
N SER A 77 -19.26 -2.00 16.67
CA SER A 77 -19.09 -0.93 17.66
C SER A 77 -17.63 -0.62 18.03
N SER A 78 -16.71 -1.52 17.74
CA SER A 78 -15.27 -1.29 18.00
C SER A 78 -14.71 -0.32 16.98
N VAL A 79 -13.86 0.62 17.42
CA VAL A 79 -13.28 1.66 16.55
C VAL A 79 -11.95 1.23 15.97
N ALA A 80 -11.14 0.51 16.75
CA ALA A 80 -9.84 0.01 16.33
C ALA A 80 -9.50 -1.33 17.00
N CYS A 81 -8.52 -2.03 16.43
CA CYS A 81 -7.85 -3.17 17.05
C CYS A 81 -6.69 -2.66 17.90
N HIS A 82 -6.24 -3.44 18.89
CA HIS A 82 -5.12 -3.06 19.73
C HIS A 82 -3.84 -3.81 19.31
N SER A 83 -2.74 -3.09 19.13
CA SER A 83 -1.43 -3.70 18.84
C SER A 83 -0.86 -4.49 20.03
N GLY A 84 -1.31 -4.13 21.25
CA GLY A 84 -0.79 -4.69 22.50
C GLY A 84 0.59 -4.16 22.89
N GLU A 85 1.25 -3.41 22.02
CA GLU A 85 2.57 -2.81 22.24
C GLU A 85 2.69 -1.50 21.47
N ARG A 86 3.77 -0.76 21.74
CA ARG A 86 4.15 0.40 20.95
C ARG A 86 4.66 -0.07 19.59
N ILE A 87 4.15 0.56 18.55
CA ILE A 87 4.63 0.35 17.18
C ILE A 87 5.87 1.23 17.01
N ASP A 88 7.07 0.64 17.11
CA ASP A 88 8.32 1.40 17.01
C ASP A 88 8.75 1.65 15.57
N GLU A 89 9.57 2.71 15.37
CA GLU A 89 10.18 3.01 14.06
C GLU A 89 11.07 1.85 13.55
N ALA A 90 11.61 1.04 14.44
CA ALA A 90 12.36 -0.17 14.08
C ALA A 90 11.53 -1.16 13.25
N ASP A 91 10.22 -1.17 13.42
CA ASP A 91 9.31 -2.00 12.62
C ASP A 91 9.26 -1.59 11.14
N TYR A 92 9.73 -0.39 10.80
CA TYR A 92 9.89 0.05 9.40
C TYR A 92 11.08 -0.58 8.69
N SER A 93 12.19 -0.71 9.42
CA SER A 93 13.45 -1.22 8.87
C SER A 93 13.54 -2.75 8.96
N ALA A 94 12.77 -3.35 9.84
CA ALA A 94 12.66 -4.79 9.96
C ALA A 94 11.81 -5.30 8.78
N GLY A 95 12.43 -5.94 7.84
CA GLY A 95 11.75 -6.55 6.68
C GLY A 95 10.55 -7.43 7.06
N PRO A 96 9.89 -8.05 6.12
CA PRO A 96 8.59 -8.73 6.27
C PRO A 96 8.46 -9.71 7.44
N GLY A 97 9.57 -10.20 8.00
CA GLY A 97 9.57 -11.24 9.05
C GLY A 97 9.49 -10.75 10.51
N HIS A 98 9.51 -9.44 10.77
CA HIS A 98 9.75 -8.96 12.14
C HIS A 98 8.57 -8.26 12.82
N SER A 99 7.40 -8.12 12.20
CA SER A 99 6.30 -7.38 12.80
C SER A 99 5.44 -8.24 13.73
N THR A 100 5.87 -8.37 14.97
CA THR A 100 5.15 -9.10 16.03
C THR A 100 3.76 -8.51 16.32
N TRP A 101 3.62 -7.18 16.26
CA TRP A 101 2.35 -6.50 16.50
C TRP A 101 1.30 -6.76 15.40
N GLN A 102 1.70 -6.81 14.12
CA GLN A 102 0.78 -7.13 13.01
C GLN A 102 0.23 -8.55 13.16
N ASN A 103 1.08 -9.49 13.55
CA ASN A 103 0.67 -10.86 13.85
C ASN A 103 -0.29 -10.92 15.04
N ARG A 104 -0.07 -10.11 16.09
CA ARG A 104 -0.99 -10.03 17.24
C ARG A 104 -2.33 -9.46 16.87
N VAL A 105 -2.36 -8.38 16.08
CA VAL A 105 -3.61 -7.80 15.57
C VAL A 105 -4.38 -8.83 14.76
N ALA A 106 -3.72 -9.51 13.83
CA ALA A 106 -4.33 -10.57 13.03
C ALA A 106 -4.86 -11.72 13.91
N THR A 107 -4.10 -12.13 14.92
CA THR A 107 -4.49 -13.17 15.87
C THR A 107 -5.68 -12.76 16.73
N GLY A 108 -5.73 -11.50 17.14
CA GLY A 108 -6.88 -10.95 17.90
C GLY A 108 -8.16 -10.85 17.09
N LEU A 109 -8.07 -10.71 15.77
CA LEU A 109 -9.21 -10.67 14.87
C LEU A 109 -9.73 -12.06 14.50
N THR A 110 -8.87 -13.07 14.56
CA THR A 110 -9.22 -14.47 14.29
C THR A 110 -9.07 -15.28 15.57
N SER A 111 -10.11 -15.79 16.10
CA SER A 111 -10.08 -16.71 17.26
C SER A 111 -9.48 -18.08 16.91
N TRP A 112 -8.83 -18.28 15.75
CA TRP A 112 -8.53 -19.59 15.18
C TRP A 112 -7.11 -19.73 14.64
N GLY A 113 -6.47 -20.83 14.92
CA GLY A 113 -5.45 -21.56 14.20
C GLY A 113 -4.09 -20.91 13.91
N SER A 114 -3.36 -21.40 12.91
CA SER A 114 -2.00 -20.99 12.53
C SER A 114 -1.97 -19.74 11.63
N VAL A 115 -0.82 -19.05 11.52
CA VAL A 115 -0.68 -17.75 10.84
C VAL A 115 -1.09 -17.80 9.35
N ALA A 116 -0.74 -18.86 8.64
CA ALA A 116 -0.97 -18.98 7.19
C ALA A 116 -2.47 -19.07 6.81
N THR A 117 -3.27 -19.74 7.62
CA THR A 117 -4.71 -19.86 7.39
C THR A 117 -5.50 -18.61 7.80
N ARG A 118 -4.89 -17.69 8.54
CA ARG A 118 -5.57 -16.56 9.17
C ARG A 118 -5.88 -15.40 8.24
N TRP A 119 -5.01 -15.12 7.29
CA TRP A 119 -5.23 -14.01 6.35
C TRP A 119 -6.41 -14.30 5.43
N ASP A 120 -6.50 -15.52 4.89
CA ASP A 120 -7.65 -15.94 4.10
C ASP A 120 -8.95 -15.97 4.92
N ASP A 121 -8.85 -16.38 6.18
CA ASP A 121 -9.98 -16.35 7.11
C ASP A 121 -10.42 -14.93 7.45
N LEU A 122 -9.47 -13.98 7.56
CA LEU A 122 -9.76 -12.56 7.74
C LEU A 122 -10.52 -11.99 6.54
N PHE A 123 -10.02 -12.23 5.32
CA PHE A 123 -10.71 -11.78 4.10
C PHE A 123 -12.11 -12.39 4.00
N ARG A 124 -12.24 -13.70 4.26
CA ARG A 124 -13.53 -14.42 4.27
C ARG A 124 -14.44 -13.91 5.36
N GLY A 125 -13.95 -13.72 6.59
CA GLY A 125 -14.70 -13.18 7.72
C GLY A 125 -15.17 -11.74 7.50
N ALA A 126 -14.40 -10.96 6.73
CA ALA A 126 -14.78 -9.62 6.27
C ALA A 126 -15.78 -9.64 5.09
N GLY A 127 -16.20 -10.81 4.60
CA GLY A 127 -17.09 -10.91 3.45
C GLY A 127 -16.39 -10.71 2.11
N LEU A 128 -15.06 -10.69 2.09
CA LEU A 128 -14.26 -10.60 0.87
C LEU A 128 -13.90 -12.03 0.42
N PRO A 129 -14.38 -12.50 -0.73
CA PRO A 129 -14.12 -13.86 -1.18
C PRO A 129 -12.64 -14.08 -1.45
N SER A 130 -12.10 -15.24 -1.04
CA SER A 130 -10.70 -15.62 -1.24
C SER A 130 -10.60 -16.63 -2.39
N ASN A 131 -10.83 -16.21 -3.62
CA ASN A 131 -10.89 -17.14 -4.76
C ASN A 131 -9.54 -17.34 -5.49
N GLY A 132 -8.43 -17.00 -4.86
CA GLY A 132 -7.08 -17.41 -5.30
C GLY A 132 -6.46 -16.74 -6.52
N THR A 133 -7.23 -16.02 -7.35
CA THR A 133 -6.74 -15.43 -8.61
C THR A 133 -6.75 -13.90 -8.65
N GLU A 134 -7.30 -13.27 -7.63
CA GLU A 134 -7.44 -11.82 -7.55
C GLU A 134 -6.40 -11.25 -6.59
N GLY A 135 -5.86 -10.08 -6.92
CA GLY A 135 -4.93 -9.37 -6.05
C GLY A 135 -5.55 -9.08 -4.68
N SER A 136 -4.76 -9.22 -3.64
CA SER A 136 -5.21 -8.92 -2.28
C SER A 136 -4.08 -8.39 -1.43
N ALA A 137 -4.36 -7.36 -0.63
CA ALA A 137 -3.40 -6.77 0.28
C ALA A 137 -4.06 -6.30 1.58
N ILE A 138 -3.23 -6.10 2.60
CA ILE A 138 -3.65 -5.61 3.91
C ILE A 138 -3.03 -4.26 4.16
N VAL A 139 -3.83 -3.33 4.67
CA VAL A 139 -3.40 -1.99 5.01
C VAL A 139 -3.72 -1.71 6.47
N PHE A 140 -2.69 -1.52 7.28
CA PHE A 140 -2.86 -1.10 8.65
C PHE A 140 -2.94 0.43 8.71
N CYS A 141 -3.94 0.96 9.40
CA CYS A 141 -4.13 2.39 9.64
C CYS A 141 -3.78 2.69 11.10
N VAL A 142 -2.72 3.46 11.32
CA VAL A 142 -2.18 3.77 12.64
C VAL A 142 -2.09 5.28 12.83
N ARG A 143 -2.39 5.79 14.02
CA ARG A 143 -2.28 7.22 14.31
C ARG A 143 -0.89 7.56 14.85
N ARG A 144 -0.01 7.99 13.96
CA ARG A 144 1.36 8.45 14.29
C ARG A 144 1.87 9.48 13.29
N CYS A 145 2.75 10.36 13.75
CA CYS A 145 3.44 11.33 12.91
C CYS A 145 4.76 10.75 12.39
N VAL A 146 4.64 9.79 11.48
CA VAL A 146 5.77 9.15 10.80
C VAL A 146 5.39 8.86 9.36
N PRO A 147 6.34 8.69 8.43
CA PRO A 147 6.05 8.34 7.05
C PRO A 147 5.34 7.00 6.94
N SER A 148 4.36 6.91 6.04
CA SER A 148 3.76 5.63 5.66
C SER A 148 4.75 4.74 4.92
N VAL A 149 4.50 3.45 4.88
CA VAL A 149 5.40 2.46 4.30
C VAL A 149 4.63 1.29 3.71
N ALA A 150 5.07 0.80 2.56
CA ALA A 150 4.59 -0.42 1.95
C ALA A 150 5.68 -1.51 1.95
N PHE A 151 5.24 -2.75 2.02
CA PHE A 151 6.07 -3.95 1.98
C PHE A 151 5.61 -4.83 0.82
N PRO A 152 6.01 -4.51 -0.42
CA PRO A 152 5.74 -5.34 -1.57
C PRO A 152 6.56 -6.63 -1.52
N TYR A 153 6.12 -7.62 -2.27
CA TYR A 153 6.90 -8.85 -2.47
C TYR A 153 8.05 -8.60 -3.44
N TYR A 154 9.24 -9.09 -3.09
CA TYR A 154 10.40 -9.08 -3.96
C TYR A 154 10.89 -10.51 -4.24
N GLU A 155 11.37 -10.74 -5.45
CA GLU A 155 11.96 -12.02 -5.83
C GLU A 155 13.09 -12.44 -4.88
N GLY A 156 13.07 -13.70 -4.46
CA GLY A 156 14.08 -14.27 -3.55
C GLY A 156 13.93 -13.92 -2.08
N GLN A 157 12.87 -13.27 -1.68
CA GLN A 157 12.54 -13.07 -0.26
C GLN A 157 11.72 -14.25 0.26
N ASN A 158 12.16 -14.82 1.40
CA ASN A 158 11.30 -15.65 2.22
C ASN A 158 10.35 -14.74 3.00
N ILE A 159 9.07 -14.80 2.69
CA ILE A 159 8.08 -14.01 3.41
C ILE A 159 7.42 -14.89 4.46
N GLU A 160 7.54 -14.50 5.72
CA GLU A 160 6.73 -15.06 6.80
C GLU A 160 5.26 -14.59 6.71
N PHE A 161 5.02 -13.48 6.01
CA PHE A 161 3.70 -12.99 5.62
C PHE A 161 3.39 -13.41 4.19
N GLU A 162 2.32 -14.16 4.01
CA GLU A 162 1.87 -14.64 2.70
C GLU A 162 1.27 -13.54 1.83
N ARG A 163 1.14 -12.31 2.33
CA ARG A 163 0.51 -11.20 1.61
C ARG A 163 1.27 -9.90 1.81
N GLU A 164 1.27 -9.09 0.77
CA GLU A 164 1.76 -7.73 0.80
C GLU A 164 0.93 -6.88 1.73
N ARG A 165 1.58 -5.95 2.38
CA ARG A 165 0.96 -5.04 3.33
C ARG A 165 1.53 -3.64 3.28
N ALA A 166 0.70 -2.67 3.67
CA ALA A 166 1.12 -1.30 3.92
C ALA A 166 0.74 -0.87 5.33
N ILE A 167 1.45 0.12 5.84
CA ILE A 167 1.09 0.82 7.07
C ILE A 167 0.89 2.29 6.71
N ILE A 168 -0.33 2.75 6.82
CA ILE A 168 -0.70 4.14 6.61
C ILE A 168 -0.71 4.84 7.96
N TYR A 169 0.08 5.89 8.08
CA TYR A 169 0.14 6.69 9.30
C TYR A 169 -0.66 7.97 9.14
N ASP A 170 -1.68 8.11 10.00
CA ASP A 170 -2.43 9.35 10.17
C ASP A 170 -1.86 10.15 11.34
N ASN A 171 -1.26 11.30 11.08
CA ASN A 171 -0.65 12.14 12.11
C ASN A 171 -1.68 12.96 12.92
N GLY A 172 -2.97 12.68 12.75
CA GLY A 172 -4.02 13.26 13.57
C GLY A 172 -4.39 14.70 13.23
N GLY A 173 -4.10 15.16 12.02
CA GLY A 173 -4.55 16.46 11.55
C GLY A 173 -3.76 17.65 12.11
N GLU A 174 -2.59 17.44 12.72
CA GLU A 174 -1.65 18.55 12.94
C GLU A 174 -1.22 19.07 11.57
N ALA A 175 -1.29 20.39 11.42
CA ALA A 175 -1.17 21.14 10.17
C ALA A 175 -0.28 20.46 9.09
N GLY A 176 -0.88 19.91 8.07
CA GLY A 176 -0.17 19.40 6.89
C GLY A 176 -0.68 18.14 6.23
N GLN A 177 -1.46 17.29 6.90
CA GLN A 177 -1.96 16.07 6.24
C GLN A 177 -3.37 16.21 5.64
N SER A 178 -3.59 17.27 4.90
CA SER A 178 -4.77 17.35 4.04
C SER A 178 -4.77 16.29 2.92
N PHE A 179 -3.65 15.59 2.67
CA PHE A 179 -3.41 14.75 1.49
C PHE A 179 -3.21 13.27 1.81
N LEU A 180 -3.86 12.76 2.86
CA LEU A 180 -3.79 11.34 3.21
C LEU A 180 -4.31 10.42 2.08
N ASP A 181 -5.26 10.89 1.28
CA ASP A 181 -5.79 10.18 0.12
C ASP A 181 -4.72 9.90 -0.94
N SER A 182 -3.89 10.89 -1.29
CA SER A 182 -2.77 10.67 -2.21
C SER A 182 -1.68 9.76 -1.62
N GLN A 183 -1.45 9.84 -0.31
CA GLN A 183 -0.53 8.94 0.39
C GLN A 183 -1.04 7.49 0.39
N ILE A 184 -2.33 7.27 0.62
CA ILE A 184 -2.93 5.93 0.53
C ILE A 184 -2.74 5.36 -0.88
N ALA A 185 -3.02 6.14 -1.92
CA ALA A 185 -2.83 5.70 -3.30
C ALA A 185 -1.36 5.36 -3.59
N HIS A 186 -0.41 6.16 -3.11
CA HIS A 186 1.03 5.95 -3.24
C HIS A 186 1.46 4.62 -2.61
N GLU A 187 1.12 4.37 -1.36
CA GLU A 187 1.50 3.14 -0.67
C GLU A 187 0.83 1.90 -1.29
N LEU A 188 -0.40 2.03 -1.77
CA LEU A 188 -1.05 0.95 -2.50
C LEU A 188 -0.29 0.62 -3.80
N LEU A 189 0.13 1.63 -4.58
CA LEU A 189 0.87 1.40 -5.81
C LEU A 189 2.20 0.68 -5.57
N HIS A 190 2.87 0.95 -4.44
CA HIS A 190 4.06 0.18 -4.05
C HIS A 190 3.78 -1.31 -3.89
N LEU A 191 2.63 -1.69 -3.33
CA LEU A 191 2.25 -3.10 -3.17
C LEU A 191 2.16 -3.82 -4.51
N TYR A 192 1.81 -3.10 -5.59
CA TYR A 192 1.74 -3.63 -6.96
C TYR A 192 3.02 -3.38 -7.77
N GLY A 193 4.12 -3.06 -7.13
CA GLY A 193 5.45 -3.00 -7.74
C GLY A 193 5.90 -1.63 -8.20
N ALA A 194 5.13 -0.55 -8.00
CA ALA A 194 5.59 0.80 -8.30
C ALA A 194 6.77 1.20 -7.39
N VAL A 195 7.66 2.04 -7.89
CA VAL A 195 8.81 2.56 -7.15
C VAL A 195 8.66 4.06 -6.89
N ASP A 196 9.32 4.57 -5.86
CA ASP A 196 9.43 6.00 -5.63
C ASP A 196 10.09 6.69 -6.82
N LEU A 197 9.49 7.79 -7.29
CA LEU A 197 10.05 8.67 -8.32
C LEU A 197 10.57 9.99 -7.72
N ALA A 198 10.55 10.13 -6.40
CA ALA A 198 11.02 11.31 -5.69
C ALA A 198 12.54 11.49 -5.81
N PRO A 199 13.03 12.74 -5.86
CA PRO A 199 14.46 13.01 -5.81
C PRO A 199 15.13 12.33 -4.61
N GLY A 200 16.23 11.62 -4.86
CA GLY A 200 16.98 10.88 -3.84
C GLY A 200 16.48 9.46 -3.54
N LYS A 201 15.25 9.11 -3.95
CA LYS A 201 14.70 7.76 -3.83
C LYS A 201 14.59 7.03 -5.17
N ILE A 202 14.44 7.80 -6.25
CA ILE A 202 14.30 7.27 -7.60
C ILE A 202 15.50 6.38 -7.99
N PRO A 203 15.26 5.16 -8.54
CA PRO A 203 16.31 4.27 -9.02
C PRO A 203 17.20 4.92 -10.09
N GLU A 204 18.49 4.60 -10.11
CA GLU A 204 19.50 5.20 -11.01
C GLU A 204 19.06 5.32 -12.48
N PRO A 205 18.53 4.27 -13.14
CA PRO A 205 18.19 4.42 -14.57
C PRO A 205 17.04 5.41 -14.82
N LEU A 206 16.33 5.83 -13.77
CA LEU A 206 15.17 6.73 -13.87
C LEU A 206 15.50 8.17 -13.47
N LYS A 207 16.68 8.45 -12.89
CA LYS A 207 17.03 9.78 -12.35
C LYS A 207 16.96 10.90 -13.38
N GLU A 208 17.43 10.66 -14.59
CA GLU A 208 17.40 11.65 -15.67
C GLU A 208 15.98 11.98 -16.15
N PHE A 209 15.03 11.12 -15.85
CA PHE A 209 13.62 11.30 -16.21
C PHE A 209 12.77 11.85 -15.06
N ALA A 210 13.35 12.03 -13.87
CA ALA A 210 12.63 12.43 -12.66
C ALA A 210 11.75 13.68 -12.85
N SER A 211 12.26 14.69 -13.58
CA SER A 211 11.53 15.93 -13.83
C SER A 211 10.28 15.75 -14.70
N GLN A 212 10.22 14.70 -15.52
CA GLN A 212 9.10 14.39 -16.40
C GLN A 212 7.91 13.80 -15.61
N TYR A 213 8.17 13.30 -14.39
CA TYR A 213 7.19 12.62 -13.55
C TYR A 213 6.81 13.42 -12.30
N SER A 214 7.03 14.74 -12.31
CA SER A 214 6.74 15.61 -11.16
C SER A 214 5.28 15.59 -10.70
N ASP A 215 4.37 15.23 -11.61
CA ASP A 215 2.93 15.10 -11.33
C ASP A 215 2.49 13.65 -11.05
N ASP A 216 3.40 12.68 -11.13
CA ASP A 216 3.10 11.30 -10.74
C ASP A 216 2.94 11.22 -9.21
N VAL A 217 1.93 10.47 -8.75
CA VAL A 217 1.69 10.28 -7.30
C VAL A 217 2.87 9.59 -6.61
N MET A 218 3.71 8.85 -7.35
CA MET A 218 4.93 8.22 -6.82
C MET A 218 6.08 9.21 -6.62
N HIS A 219 5.92 10.47 -7.03
CA HIS A 219 6.95 11.50 -6.84
C HIS A 219 6.88 12.14 -5.44
N THR A 220 5.75 12.77 -5.09
CA THR A 220 5.59 13.48 -3.78
C THR A 220 4.14 13.47 -3.33
N PRO A 221 3.65 12.35 -2.76
CA PRO A 221 2.21 12.15 -2.52
C PRO A 221 1.56 13.07 -1.50
N THR A 222 2.35 13.82 -0.73
CA THR A 222 1.84 14.61 0.42
C THR A 222 1.75 16.11 0.16
N GLN A 223 1.95 16.57 -1.07
CA GLN A 223 2.04 18.01 -1.37
C GLN A 223 0.80 18.61 -2.01
N ARG A 224 -0.07 17.79 -2.61
CA ARG A 224 -1.23 18.24 -3.39
C ARG A 224 -2.43 17.35 -3.16
N SER A 225 -3.62 17.87 -3.49
CA SER A 225 -4.84 17.04 -3.58
C SER A 225 -4.64 15.92 -4.60
N ILE A 226 -5.22 14.76 -4.33
CA ILE A 226 -5.07 13.56 -5.19
C ILE A 226 -5.47 13.81 -6.64
N GLU A 227 -6.42 14.73 -6.90
CA GLU A 227 -6.85 15.09 -8.24
C GLU A 227 -5.75 15.77 -9.07
N CYS A 228 -4.77 16.40 -8.41
CA CYS A 228 -3.64 17.06 -9.06
C CYS A 228 -2.55 16.09 -9.52
N TYR A 229 -2.66 14.81 -9.14
CA TYR A 229 -1.70 13.80 -9.51
C TYR A 229 -2.14 13.01 -10.75
N SER A 230 -1.14 12.47 -11.42
CA SER A 230 -1.28 11.53 -12.53
C SER A 230 -0.66 10.17 -12.16
N ILE A 231 -0.81 9.23 -13.06
CA ILE A 231 -0.02 8.00 -13.14
C ILE A 231 0.74 8.08 -14.46
N GLY A 232 2.06 8.15 -14.39
CA GLY A 232 2.92 8.18 -15.58
C GLY A 232 3.20 6.77 -16.11
N ASP A 233 3.83 6.71 -17.28
CA ASP A 233 4.06 5.43 -17.99
C ASP A 233 4.92 4.45 -17.19
N ILE A 234 5.90 4.94 -16.41
CA ILE A 234 6.72 4.08 -15.55
C ILE A 234 5.84 3.40 -14.51
N THR A 235 5.08 4.17 -13.74
CA THR A 235 4.18 3.64 -12.71
C THR A 235 3.16 2.71 -13.33
N ALA A 236 2.51 3.12 -14.43
CA ALA A 236 1.53 2.30 -15.15
C ALA A 236 2.12 0.97 -15.65
N TYR A 237 3.36 0.97 -16.14
CA TYR A 237 4.05 -0.26 -16.55
C TYR A 237 4.35 -1.16 -15.34
N LEU A 238 4.86 -0.60 -14.26
CA LEU A 238 5.25 -1.38 -13.08
C LEU A 238 4.05 -2.04 -12.41
N VAL A 239 2.89 -1.39 -12.38
CA VAL A 239 1.66 -1.96 -11.80
C VAL A 239 0.85 -2.81 -12.78
N GLY A 240 1.36 -3.01 -14.01
CA GLY A 240 0.77 -3.91 -15.01
C GLY A 240 -0.27 -3.29 -15.94
N TRP A 241 -0.43 -1.95 -15.95
CA TRP A 241 -1.37 -1.27 -16.87
C TRP A 241 -0.83 -1.11 -18.28
N LEU A 242 0.48 -1.01 -18.44
CA LEU A 242 1.15 -1.00 -19.73
C LEU A 242 1.92 -2.30 -19.96
N LYS A 243 1.78 -2.86 -21.17
CA LYS A 243 2.54 -4.05 -21.60
C LYS A 243 3.90 -3.68 -22.15
N ALA A 244 3.98 -2.58 -22.88
CA ALA A 244 5.22 -2.10 -23.46
C ALA A 244 6.09 -1.46 -22.36
N LYS A 245 7.33 -1.92 -22.26
CA LYS A 245 8.32 -1.35 -21.34
C LYS A 245 8.67 0.06 -21.79
N PRO A 246 8.55 1.08 -20.95
CA PRO A 246 8.98 2.45 -21.26
C PRO A 246 10.46 2.51 -21.66
N ALA A 247 10.82 3.37 -22.61
CA ALA A 247 12.19 3.49 -23.10
C ALA A 247 13.20 3.75 -21.98
N CYS A 248 12.85 4.59 -21.01
CA CYS A 248 13.67 4.89 -19.83
C CYS A 248 14.01 3.68 -18.94
N LEU A 249 13.27 2.58 -19.05
CA LEU A 249 13.58 1.32 -18.35
C LEU A 249 14.37 0.35 -19.23
N THR A 250 14.45 0.59 -20.56
CA THR A 250 15.18 -0.28 -21.49
C THR A 250 16.63 0.14 -21.68
N GLU A 251 16.92 1.42 -21.51
CA GLU A 251 18.25 1.98 -21.67
C GLU A 251 19.02 1.92 -20.34
N SER A 252 19.57 0.75 -20.00
CA SER A 252 20.70 0.69 -19.06
C SER A 252 21.97 0.86 -19.88
N PRO A 253 22.63 2.03 -19.87
CA PRO A 253 23.81 2.26 -20.72
C PRO A 253 25.06 1.52 -20.28
N ASN A 254 25.03 0.67 -19.23
CA ASN A 254 26.21 -0.10 -18.81
C ASN A 254 25.81 -1.36 -18.05
N ALA A 255 25.51 -2.42 -18.80
CA ALA A 255 25.66 -3.78 -18.34
C ALA A 255 26.94 -4.35 -19.00
N GLU A 256 28.10 -3.83 -18.58
CA GLU A 256 29.39 -4.48 -18.75
C GLU A 256 29.93 -4.92 -17.40
#